data_929f83f3c7fb7a9c523da12986dfc373
#
_entry.id   929f83f3c7fb7a9c523da12986dfc373
#
_cell.length_a   1.000
_cell.length_b   1.000
_cell.length_c   1.000
_cell.angle_alpha   90.00
_cell.angle_beta   90.00
_cell.angle_gamma   90.00
#
_symmetry.space_group_name_H-M   'P 1'
#
loop_
_entity.id
_entity.type
_entity.pdbx_description
1 polymer ?
#
loop_
_entity_poly.entity_id
_entity_poly.type
_entity_poly.pdbx_seq_one_letter_code
_entity_poly.pdbx_strand_id
1 'polypeptide(L)'
;MDVKNLTKKYDGKTVVDSVSFEIPKGKVTSLIGPNGAGKSTVMGVISRLIARDGGSVNFESQDISKWKSKELAKRLAILTQTNNIQMKLTIRELVTFGRFPYSGGHNTAEDEAIIDKAIAYMELQDIQDQFIDELSGGQRQRAYIAMVIAQDTEYVLLDEPTNNLDIYHASNMMKIVRRLCDELGKTVILVLHEINYAAFYSDYICAFVDGKIKKFGTVEEVMTKENLAQIYKVDFEIMEIEGKPLSIYY
;
A
#
# COMPACT_ATOMS: atom_id res chain seq x y z
N MET A 1 -1.08 8.74 10.86
CA MET A 1 0.38 8.87 10.63
C MET A 1 0.64 10.26 10.05
N ASP A 2 1.65 10.97 10.56
CA ASP A 2 1.89 12.37 10.21
C ASP A 2 3.29 12.52 9.58
N VAL A 3 3.34 13.06 8.37
CA VAL A 3 4.57 13.28 7.59
C VAL A 3 4.81 14.78 7.50
N LYS A 4 5.99 15.25 7.93
CA LYS A 4 6.35 16.68 7.94
C LYS A 4 7.67 16.95 7.27
N ASN A 5 7.66 17.82 6.26
CA ASN A 5 8.81 18.30 5.50
C ASN A 5 9.76 17.18 5.04
N LEU A 6 9.16 16.02 4.68
CA LEU A 6 9.91 14.84 4.29
C LEU A 6 10.73 15.12 3.04
N THR A 7 12.04 14.85 3.13
CA THR A 7 12.98 15.04 2.03
C THR A 7 13.82 13.78 1.84
N LYS A 8 13.98 13.37 0.58
CA LYS A 8 14.87 12.29 0.17
C LYS A 8 15.69 12.68 -1.06
N LYS A 9 16.99 12.39 -0.97
CA LYS A 9 17.97 12.63 -2.05
C LYS A 9 18.67 11.34 -2.43
N TYR A 10 19.04 11.19 -3.69
CA TYR A 10 19.92 10.16 -4.21
C TYR A 10 20.98 10.83 -5.07
N ASP A 11 22.24 10.57 -4.77
CA ASP A 11 23.42 11.14 -5.47
C ASP A 11 23.29 12.67 -5.68
N GLY A 12 22.87 13.37 -4.63
CA GLY A 12 22.68 14.83 -4.66
C GLY A 12 21.38 15.33 -5.32
N LYS A 13 20.65 14.47 -6.05
CA LYS A 13 19.38 14.80 -6.67
C LYS A 13 18.24 14.62 -5.68
N THR A 14 17.45 15.66 -5.46
CA THR A 14 16.24 15.60 -4.63
C THR A 14 15.13 14.86 -5.39
N VAL A 15 14.65 13.75 -4.82
CA VAL A 15 13.56 12.93 -5.37
C VAL A 15 12.25 13.18 -4.63
N VAL A 16 12.33 13.49 -3.33
CA VAL A 16 11.20 13.95 -2.52
C VAL A 16 11.62 15.26 -1.86
N ASP A 17 10.85 16.32 -2.05
CA ASP A 17 11.21 17.67 -1.67
C ASP A 17 10.20 18.27 -0.68
N SER A 18 10.54 18.18 0.60
CA SER A 18 9.82 18.83 1.71
C SER A 18 8.31 18.56 1.74
N VAL A 19 7.89 17.31 1.50
CA VAL A 19 6.47 16.95 1.46
C VAL A 19 5.88 16.82 2.87
N SER A 20 4.64 17.28 3.04
CA SER A 20 3.91 17.20 4.31
C SER A 20 2.47 16.80 4.05
N PHE A 21 2.00 15.75 4.75
CA PHE A 21 0.62 15.27 4.69
C PHE A 21 0.31 14.39 5.90
N GLU A 22 -0.97 14.24 6.20
CA GLU A 22 -1.46 13.35 7.25
C GLU A 22 -2.24 12.19 6.62
N ILE A 23 -1.97 10.97 7.08
CA ILE A 23 -2.71 9.78 6.67
C ILE A 23 -3.82 9.54 7.69
N PRO A 24 -5.10 9.72 7.30
CA PRO A 24 -6.24 9.52 8.20
C PRO A 24 -6.36 8.05 8.61
N LYS A 25 -6.59 7.82 9.91
CA LYS A 25 -6.73 6.49 10.48
C LYS A 25 -8.03 5.82 10.01
N GLY A 26 -7.96 4.50 9.74
CA GLY A 26 -9.13 3.73 9.30
C GLY A 26 -9.65 4.16 7.92
N LYS A 27 -8.78 4.68 7.06
CA LYS A 27 -9.10 5.14 5.72
C LYS A 27 -8.13 4.56 4.69
N VAL A 28 -8.56 4.54 3.44
CA VAL A 28 -7.71 4.21 2.29
C VAL A 28 -7.17 5.51 1.69
N THR A 29 -5.84 5.66 1.66
CA THR A 29 -5.15 6.80 1.04
C THR A 29 -4.32 6.32 -0.13
N SER A 30 -4.59 6.83 -1.34
CA SER A 30 -3.80 6.51 -2.53
C SER A 30 -2.79 7.61 -2.87
N LEU A 31 -1.57 7.19 -3.17
CA LEU A 31 -0.52 8.05 -3.73
C LEU A 31 -0.56 7.89 -5.25
N ILE A 32 -0.88 8.97 -5.98
CA ILE A 32 -0.96 9.00 -7.44
C ILE A 32 0.03 10.00 -8.04
N GLY A 33 0.24 9.95 -9.35
CA GLY A 33 1.09 10.87 -10.11
C GLY A 33 1.97 10.14 -11.13
N PRO A 34 2.69 10.88 -11.98
CA PRO A 34 3.54 10.32 -13.02
C PRO A 34 4.63 9.38 -12.48
N ASN A 35 5.21 8.58 -13.37
CA ASN A 35 6.39 7.77 -13.04
C ASN A 35 7.55 8.70 -12.66
N GLY A 36 8.30 8.30 -11.63
CA GLY A 36 9.39 9.11 -11.11
C GLY A 36 8.98 10.28 -10.20
N ALA A 37 7.67 10.48 -9.93
CA ALA A 37 7.19 11.57 -9.05
C ALA A 37 7.55 11.40 -7.58
N GLY A 38 8.17 10.28 -7.16
CA GLY A 38 8.62 10.06 -5.78
C GLY A 38 7.69 9.22 -4.91
N LYS A 39 6.59 8.66 -5.46
CA LYS A 39 5.57 7.89 -4.69
C LYS A 39 6.16 6.71 -3.93
N SER A 40 6.82 5.77 -4.61
CA SER A 40 7.44 4.60 -3.97
C SER A 40 8.60 4.98 -3.04
N THR A 41 9.29 6.11 -3.32
CA THR A 41 10.30 6.65 -2.41
C THR A 41 9.65 7.11 -1.09
N VAL A 42 8.55 7.85 -1.16
CA VAL A 42 7.77 8.24 0.04
C VAL A 42 7.28 7.00 0.77
N MET A 43 6.71 6.02 0.06
CA MET A 43 6.28 4.74 0.62
C MET A 43 7.43 4.03 1.36
N GLY A 44 8.62 3.95 0.74
CA GLY A 44 9.81 3.35 1.35
C GLY A 44 10.30 4.10 2.58
N VAL A 45 10.17 5.43 2.61
CA VAL A 45 10.56 6.22 3.80
C VAL A 45 9.54 6.09 4.93
N ILE A 46 8.24 6.15 4.65
CA ILE A 46 7.20 6.01 5.69
C ILE A 46 7.13 4.59 6.27
N SER A 47 7.62 3.58 5.52
CA SER A 47 7.80 2.20 6.01
C SER A 47 9.16 1.96 6.68
N ARG A 48 10.06 2.95 6.67
CA ARG A 48 11.44 2.86 7.18
C ARG A 48 12.32 1.84 6.42
N LEU A 49 11.95 1.46 5.20
CA LEU A 49 12.84 0.71 4.30
C LEU A 49 13.93 1.60 3.70
N ILE A 50 13.63 2.90 3.54
CA ILE A 50 14.56 3.91 3.02
C ILE A 50 14.77 4.97 4.11
N ALA A 51 16.02 5.33 4.37
CA ALA A 51 16.35 6.42 5.26
C ALA A 51 16.01 7.77 4.60
N ARG A 52 15.36 8.68 5.35
CA ARG A 52 15.12 10.05 4.93
C ARG A 52 16.38 10.91 5.09
N ASP A 53 16.44 12.01 4.35
CA ASP A 53 17.51 13.02 4.48
C ASP A 53 17.04 14.27 5.24
N GLY A 54 15.72 14.46 5.37
CA GLY A 54 15.14 15.58 6.13
C GLY A 54 13.68 15.32 6.53
N GLY A 55 13.18 16.16 7.43
CA GLY A 55 11.81 16.06 7.94
C GLY A 55 11.58 14.97 8.97
N SER A 56 10.32 14.66 9.24
CA SER A 56 9.92 13.63 10.19
C SER A 56 8.72 12.82 9.68
N VAL A 57 8.64 11.57 10.13
CA VAL A 57 7.46 10.70 9.97
C VAL A 57 7.08 10.24 11.37
N ASN A 58 5.91 10.67 11.85
CA ASN A 58 5.45 10.36 13.19
C ASN A 58 4.33 9.32 13.13
N PHE A 59 4.49 8.29 13.93
CA PHE A 59 3.52 7.27 14.18
C PHE A 59 3.15 7.30 15.67
N GLU A 60 1.86 7.45 15.99
CA GLU A 60 1.40 7.61 17.37
C GLU A 60 2.22 8.67 18.15
N SER A 61 2.43 9.85 17.57
CA SER A 61 3.19 10.97 18.14
C SER A 61 4.70 10.71 18.35
N GLN A 62 5.22 9.57 17.93
CA GLN A 62 6.64 9.24 18.00
C GLN A 62 7.22 9.08 16.59
N ASP A 63 8.41 9.67 16.37
CA ASP A 63 9.12 9.50 15.10
C ASP A 63 9.47 8.03 14.85
N ILE A 64 9.19 7.55 13.62
CA ILE A 64 9.40 6.13 13.25
C ILE A 64 10.84 5.65 13.42
N SER A 65 11.84 6.55 13.37
CA SER A 65 13.25 6.20 13.57
C SER A 65 13.55 5.78 15.01
N LYS A 66 12.72 6.19 15.96
CA LYS A 66 12.86 5.86 17.39
C LYS A 66 12.21 4.54 17.79
N TRP A 67 11.39 3.97 16.90
CA TRP A 67 10.74 2.68 17.17
C TRP A 67 11.74 1.52 17.05
N LYS A 68 11.67 0.56 17.97
CA LYS A 68 12.36 -0.73 17.78
C LYS A 68 11.74 -1.44 16.57
N SER A 69 12.58 -2.06 15.73
CA SER A 69 12.11 -2.68 14.47
C SER A 69 11.01 -3.71 14.69
N LYS A 70 11.13 -4.56 15.71
CA LYS A 70 10.13 -5.56 16.07
C LYS A 70 8.78 -4.93 16.46
N GLU A 71 8.80 -3.83 17.21
CA GLU A 71 7.56 -3.16 17.63
C GLU A 71 6.91 -2.39 16.48
N LEU A 72 7.69 -1.75 15.59
CA LEU A 72 7.15 -1.13 14.39
C LEU A 72 6.52 -2.16 13.45
N ALA A 73 7.15 -3.33 13.28
CA ALA A 73 6.63 -4.42 12.46
C ALA A 73 5.31 -5.03 13.00
N LYS A 74 4.95 -4.81 14.26
CA LYS A 74 3.63 -5.17 14.80
C LYS A 74 2.56 -4.11 14.52
N ARG A 75 2.94 -2.95 14.00
CA ARG A 75 2.04 -1.82 13.75
C ARG A 75 1.87 -1.51 12.28
N LEU A 76 2.87 -1.84 11.47
CA LEU A 76 2.94 -1.47 10.06
C LEU A 76 3.44 -2.66 9.25
N ALA A 77 2.62 -3.10 8.29
CA ALA A 77 2.98 -4.07 7.28
C ALA A 77 3.21 -3.36 5.95
N ILE A 78 4.14 -3.87 5.16
CA ILE A 78 4.39 -3.38 3.80
C ILE A 78 4.50 -4.53 2.82
N LEU A 79 3.86 -4.37 1.66
CA LEU A 79 4.07 -5.17 0.47
C LEU A 79 4.70 -4.27 -0.60
N THR A 80 5.94 -4.57 -0.96
CA THR A 80 6.69 -3.83 -1.98
C THR A 80 6.35 -4.32 -3.39
N GLN A 81 6.62 -3.52 -4.40
CA GLN A 81 6.36 -3.83 -5.81
C GLN A 81 7.06 -5.13 -6.27
N THR A 82 8.28 -5.36 -5.82
CA THR A 82 9.06 -6.57 -6.16
C THR A 82 9.23 -7.46 -4.93
N ASN A 83 8.57 -8.62 -4.96
CA ASN A 83 8.68 -9.64 -3.93
C ASN A 83 9.34 -10.90 -4.54
N ASN A 84 10.63 -10.81 -4.89
CA ASN A 84 11.39 -11.95 -5.40
C ASN A 84 11.91 -12.79 -4.24
N ILE A 85 11.07 -13.70 -3.74
CA ILE A 85 11.51 -14.73 -2.81
C ILE A 85 12.12 -15.86 -3.64
N GLN A 86 13.45 -16.04 -3.53
CA GLN A 86 14.18 -17.11 -4.22
C GLN A 86 14.08 -18.46 -3.50
N MET A 87 13.39 -18.50 -2.37
CA MET A 87 13.15 -19.72 -1.61
C MET A 87 11.91 -20.43 -2.14
N LYS A 88 11.97 -21.75 -2.21
CA LYS A 88 10.83 -22.60 -2.53
C LYS A 88 9.95 -22.72 -1.28
N LEU A 89 8.86 -21.95 -1.24
CA LEU A 89 7.93 -21.85 -0.11
C LEU A 89 6.52 -22.22 -0.55
N THR A 90 5.80 -22.89 0.29
CA THR A 90 4.35 -23.05 0.15
C THR A 90 3.63 -21.76 0.52
N ILE A 91 2.34 -21.63 0.16
CA ILE A 91 1.49 -20.50 0.57
C ILE A 91 1.47 -20.40 2.10
N ARG A 92 1.27 -21.52 2.81
CA ARG A 92 1.21 -21.55 4.26
C ARG A 92 2.52 -21.06 4.89
N GLU A 93 3.65 -21.52 4.39
CA GLU A 93 4.97 -21.07 4.85
C GLU A 93 5.17 -19.56 4.62
N LEU A 94 4.77 -19.05 3.44
CA LEU A 94 4.82 -17.61 3.17
C LEU A 94 3.96 -16.82 4.18
N VAL A 95 2.71 -17.23 4.39
CA VAL A 95 1.79 -16.54 5.31
C VAL A 95 2.31 -16.55 6.75
N THR A 96 3.00 -17.62 7.14
CA THR A 96 3.66 -17.77 8.44
C THR A 96 4.69 -16.66 8.70
N PHE A 97 5.38 -16.13 7.69
CA PHE A 97 6.29 -14.99 7.87
C PHE A 97 5.60 -13.74 8.40
N GLY A 98 4.30 -13.57 8.16
CA GLY A 98 3.52 -12.49 8.76
C GLY A 98 3.55 -12.51 10.30
N ARG A 99 3.69 -13.69 10.91
CA ARG A 99 3.76 -13.83 12.37
C ARG A 99 5.16 -13.66 12.96
N PHE A 100 6.20 -13.55 12.13
CA PHE A 100 7.59 -13.43 12.60
C PHE A 100 7.83 -12.31 13.62
N PRO A 101 7.22 -11.11 13.52
CA PRO A 101 7.38 -10.05 14.52
C PRO A 101 6.88 -10.47 15.93
N TYR A 102 6.00 -11.44 16.03
CA TYR A 102 5.42 -11.95 17.27
C TYR A 102 6.16 -13.19 17.76
N SER A 103 6.22 -14.21 16.92
CA SER A 103 6.72 -15.56 17.25
C SER A 103 8.24 -15.69 17.20
N GLY A 104 8.93 -14.84 16.41
CA GLY A 104 10.36 -15.01 16.16
C GLY A 104 10.70 -16.33 15.44
N GLY A 105 9.72 -16.92 14.75
CA GLY A 105 9.85 -18.19 14.02
C GLY A 105 9.34 -19.42 14.78
N HIS A 106 8.83 -19.25 16.01
CA HIS A 106 8.22 -20.31 16.81
C HIS A 106 6.74 -19.97 17.04
N ASN A 107 5.88 -20.42 16.16
CA ASN A 107 4.46 -20.09 16.23
C ASN A 107 3.78 -20.73 17.42
N THR A 108 2.93 -19.98 18.07
CA THR A 108 1.98 -20.47 19.08
C THR A 108 0.70 -20.97 18.40
N ALA A 109 -0.18 -21.62 19.16
CA ALA A 109 -1.51 -22.01 18.66
C ALA A 109 -2.35 -20.78 18.23
N GLU A 110 -2.15 -19.63 18.87
CA GLU A 110 -2.80 -18.36 18.47
C GLU A 110 -2.26 -17.86 17.12
N ASP A 111 -0.94 -17.95 16.89
CA ASP A 111 -0.34 -17.58 15.59
C ASP A 111 -0.86 -18.47 14.47
N GLU A 112 -0.97 -19.79 14.70
CA GLU A 112 -1.53 -20.72 13.70
C GLU A 112 -3.00 -20.39 13.39
N ALA A 113 -3.82 -20.06 14.39
CA ALA A 113 -5.20 -19.65 14.15
C ALA A 113 -5.31 -18.34 13.35
N ILE A 114 -4.37 -17.40 13.50
CA ILE A 114 -4.31 -16.17 12.72
C ILE A 114 -3.88 -16.48 11.26
N ILE A 115 -2.92 -17.38 11.08
CA ILE A 115 -2.48 -17.85 9.75
C ILE A 115 -3.66 -18.50 9.02
N ASP A 116 -4.39 -19.41 9.67
CA ASP A 116 -5.55 -20.08 9.08
C ASP A 116 -6.63 -19.07 8.68
N LYS A 117 -6.92 -18.07 9.52
CA LYS A 117 -7.86 -17.00 9.20
C LYS A 117 -7.42 -16.17 8.01
N ALA A 118 -6.13 -15.82 7.91
CA ALA A 118 -5.60 -15.04 6.79
C ALA A 118 -5.68 -15.81 5.46
N ILE A 119 -5.34 -17.11 5.48
CA ILE A 119 -5.46 -18.02 4.34
C ILE A 119 -6.93 -18.13 3.90
N ALA A 120 -7.86 -18.31 4.86
CA ALA A 120 -9.28 -18.39 4.59
C ALA A 120 -9.85 -17.09 4.04
N TYR A 121 -9.46 -15.95 4.59
CA TYR A 121 -9.89 -14.63 4.11
C TYR A 121 -9.51 -14.37 2.65
N MET A 122 -8.39 -14.96 2.21
CA MET A 122 -7.89 -14.86 0.84
C MET A 122 -8.33 -16.01 -0.07
N GLU A 123 -9.18 -16.94 0.42
CA GLU A 123 -9.69 -18.09 -0.34
C GLU A 123 -8.56 -18.96 -0.91
N LEU A 124 -7.57 -19.31 -0.06
CA LEU A 124 -6.38 -20.07 -0.42
C LEU A 124 -6.30 -21.45 0.27
N GLN A 125 -7.34 -21.87 1.01
CA GLN A 125 -7.29 -23.08 1.84
C GLN A 125 -6.97 -24.32 1.02
N ASP A 126 -7.63 -24.47 -0.15
CA ASP A 126 -7.52 -25.67 -1.01
C ASP A 126 -6.15 -25.81 -1.69
N ILE A 127 -5.37 -24.72 -1.71
CA ILE A 127 -4.07 -24.66 -2.38
C ILE A 127 -2.93 -24.24 -1.45
N GLN A 128 -3.15 -24.18 -0.13
CA GLN A 128 -2.18 -23.64 0.84
C GLN A 128 -0.83 -24.38 0.86
N ASP A 129 -0.80 -25.63 0.42
CA ASP A 129 0.40 -26.46 0.37
C ASP A 129 1.11 -26.39 -1.00
N GLN A 130 0.56 -25.65 -1.98
CA GLN A 130 1.23 -25.40 -3.26
C GLN A 130 2.38 -24.40 -3.10
N PHE A 131 3.41 -24.57 -3.91
CA PHE A 131 4.56 -23.67 -3.92
C PHE A 131 4.24 -22.35 -4.62
N ILE A 132 4.82 -21.25 -4.11
CA ILE A 132 4.58 -19.87 -4.62
C ILE A 132 4.96 -19.71 -6.10
N ASP A 133 6.00 -20.43 -6.55
CA ASP A 133 6.47 -20.39 -7.94
C ASP A 133 5.55 -21.13 -8.92
N GLU A 134 4.67 -22.00 -8.43
CA GLU A 134 3.67 -22.73 -9.22
C GLU A 134 2.35 -21.97 -9.39
N LEU A 135 2.17 -20.86 -8.68
CA LEU A 135 0.92 -20.10 -8.65
C LEU A 135 0.76 -19.17 -9.86
N SER A 136 -0.50 -18.96 -10.27
CA SER A 136 -0.83 -17.86 -11.15
C SER A 136 -0.50 -16.50 -10.50
N GLY A 137 -0.33 -15.44 -11.30
CA GLY A 137 -0.06 -14.10 -10.77
C GLY A 137 -1.06 -13.64 -9.72
N GLY A 138 -2.36 -13.87 -9.96
CA GLY A 138 -3.42 -13.51 -9.03
C GLY A 138 -3.42 -14.34 -7.74
N GLN A 139 -3.15 -15.65 -7.82
CA GLN A 139 -3.01 -16.51 -6.63
C GLN A 139 -1.80 -16.07 -5.80
N ARG A 140 -0.67 -15.83 -6.44
CA ARG A 140 0.55 -15.37 -5.79
C ARG A 140 0.33 -14.04 -5.07
N GLN A 141 -0.32 -13.09 -5.72
CA GLN A 141 -0.64 -11.80 -5.10
C GLN A 141 -1.54 -11.96 -3.88
N ARG A 142 -2.57 -12.83 -3.94
CA ARG A 142 -3.41 -13.15 -2.79
C ARG A 142 -2.61 -13.77 -1.64
N ALA A 143 -1.65 -14.64 -1.93
CA ALA A 143 -0.77 -15.23 -0.91
C ALA A 143 0.08 -14.17 -0.19
N TYR A 144 0.64 -13.19 -0.91
CA TYR A 144 1.34 -12.06 -0.30
C TYR A 144 0.43 -11.18 0.57
N ILE A 145 -0.80 -10.94 0.12
CA ILE A 145 -1.77 -10.19 0.95
C ILE A 145 -2.17 -11.01 2.19
N ALA A 146 -2.33 -12.34 2.07
CA ALA A 146 -2.57 -13.19 3.24
C ALA A 146 -1.45 -13.07 4.29
N MET A 147 -0.18 -13.02 3.85
CA MET A 147 0.97 -12.75 4.73
C MET A 147 0.83 -11.39 5.45
N VAL A 148 0.46 -10.34 4.72
CA VAL A 148 0.22 -9.00 5.29
C VAL A 148 -0.93 -9.01 6.29
N ILE A 149 -2.03 -9.72 5.99
CA ILE A 149 -3.16 -9.89 6.91
C ILE A 149 -2.74 -10.63 8.18
N ALA A 150 -1.96 -11.72 8.04
CA ALA A 150 -1.45 -12.51 9.16
C ALA A 150 -0.52 -11.70 10.08
N GLN A 151 0.14 -10.67 9.56
CA GLN A 151 0.96 -9.75 10.39
C GLN A 151 0.08 -8.94 11.36
N ASP A 152 -1.21 -8.80 11.10
CA ASP A 152 -2.23 -8.18 11.94
C ASP A 152 -1.85 -6.78 12.45
N THR A 153 -1.41 -5.94 11.54
CA THR A 153 -1.01 -4.55 11.82
C THR A 153 -2.17 -3.58 11.67
N GLU A 154 -2.04 -2.40 12.27
CA GLU A 154 -3.00 -1.29 12.12
C GLU A 154 -2.84 -0.59 10.75
N TYR A 155 -1.60 -0.48 10.25
CA TYR A 155 -1.28 0.15 8.98
C TYR A 155 -0.81 -0.89 7.97
N VAL A 156 -1.35 -0.81 6.76
CA VAL A 156 -1.00 -1.66 5.61
C VAL A 156 -0.57 -0.77 4.45
N LEU A 157 0.66 -0.94 4.01
CA LEU A 157 1.25 -0.23 2.89
C LEU A 157 1.40 -1.17 1.70
N LEU A 158 0.82 -0.80 0.55
CA LEU A 158 0.85 -1.62 -0.67
C LEU A 158 1.40 -0.78 -1.83
N ASP A 159 2.59 -1.15 -2.31
CA ASP A 159 3.22 -0.48 -3.45
C ASP A 159 2.86 -1.20 -4.74
N GLU A 160 1.98 -0.58 -5.54
CA GLU A 160 1.47 -1.06 -6.82
C GLU A 160 0.86 -2.48 -6.75
N PRO A 161 -0.13 -2.74 -5.88
CA PRO A 161 -0.65 -4.08 -5.65
C PRO A 161 -1.38 -4.69 -6.86
N THR A 162 -1.71 -3.88 -7.86
CA THR A 162 -2.40 -4.29 -9.10
C THR A 162 -1.45 -4.47 -10.29
N ASN A 163 -0.14 -4.23 -10.10
CA ASN A 163 0.82 -4.31 -11.19
C ASN A 163 0.92 -5.76 -11.74
N ASN A 164 1.02 -5.88 -13.06
CA ASN A 164 1.08 -7.16 -13.78
C ASN A 164 -0.15 -8.09 -13.57
N LEU A 165 -1.27 -7.57 -13.09
CA LEU A 165 -2.54 -8.29 -13.03
C LEU A 165 -3.43 -7.89 -14.22
N ASP A 166 -4.20 -8.86 -14.73
CA ASP A 166 -5.28 -8.56 -15.65
C ASP A 166 -6.43 -7.80 -14.95
N ILE A 167 -7.38 -7.30 -15.72
CA ILE A 167 -8.48 -6.46 -15.23
C ILE A 167 -9.29 -7.19 -14.14
N TYR A 168 -9.54 -8.50 -14.30
CA TYR A 168 -10.31 -9.29 -13.32
C TYR A 168 -9.58 -9.39 -11.99
N HIS A 169 -8.30 -9.78 -12.01
CA HIS A 169 -7.49 -9.93 -10.81
C HIS A 169 -7.20 -8.58 -10.15
N ALA A 170 -6.95 -7.52 -10.93
CA ALA A 170 -6.74 -6.17 -10.41
C ALA A 170 -8.00 -5.62 -9.71
N SER A 171 -9.19 -5.79 -10.33
CA SER A 171 -10.46 -5.38 -9.72
C SER A 171 -10.73 -6.13 -8.40
N ASN A 172 -10.51 -7.44 -8.37
CA ASN A 172 -10.67 -8.22 -7.14
C ASN A 172 -9.66 -7.81 -6.06
N MET A 173 -8.42 -7.49 -6.44
CA MET A 173 -7.40 -6.97 -5.52
C MET A 173 -7.86 -5.65 -4.88
N MET A 174 -8.41 -4.73 -5.66
CA MET A 174 -8.90 -3.46 -5.12
C MET A 174 -10.11 -3.64 -4.18
N LYS A 175 -10.99 -4.62 -4.46
CA LYS A 175 -12.07 -5.00 -3.53
C LYS A 175 -11.51 -5.53 -2.20
N ILE A 176 -10.47 -6.36 -2.25
CA ILE A 176 -9.78 -6.86 -1.05
C ILE A 176 -9.20 -5.68 -0.26
N VAL A 177 -8.51 -4.75 -0.93
CA VAL A 177 -7.98 -3.54 -0.31
C VAL A 177 -9.07 -2.76 0.43
N ARG A 178 -10.23 -2.58 -0.19
CA ARG A 178 -11.35 -1.88 0.46
C ARG A 178 -11.85 -2.64 1.69
N ARG A 179 -11.99 -3.96 1.58
CA ARG A 179 -12.38 -4.83 2.69
C ARG A 179 -11.40 -4.80 3.87
N LEU A 180 -10.09 -4.66 3.63
CA LEU A 180 -9.11 -4.47 4.72
C LEU A 180 -9.45 -3.25 5.58
N CYS A 181 -9.91 -2.19 4.97
CA CYS A 181 -10.34 -0.99 5.67
C CYS A 181 -11.73 -1.17 6.31
N ASP A 182 -12.74 -1.57 5.54
CA ASP A 182 -14.14 -1.58 5.96
C ASP A 182 -14.46 -2.69 6.96
N GLU A 183 -13.91 -3.89 6.78
CA GLU A 183 -14.18 -5.07 7.62
C GLU A 183 -13.18 -5.23 8.75
N LEU A 184 -11.90 -4.94 8.49
CA LEU A 184 -10.82 -5.15 9.47
C LEU A 184 -10.33 -3.85 10.12
N GLY A 185 -10.90 -2.68 9.78
CA GLY A 185 -10.57 -1.38 10.37
C GLY A 185 -9.13 -0.93 10.11
N LYS A 186 -8.46 -1.49 9.09
CA LYS A 186 -7.06 -1.15 8.78
C LYS A 186 -6.95 0.24 8.13
N THR A 187 -5.85 0.91 8.37
CA THR A 187 -5.45 2.12 7.63
C THR A 187 -4.60 1.66 6.44
N VAL A 188 -5.05 1.92 5.23
CA VAL A 188 -4.38 1.42 4.02
C VAL A 188 -3.77 2.58 3.23
N ILE A 189 -2.51 2.44 2.85
CA ILE A 189 -1.79 3.37 1.99
C ILE A 189 -1.40 2.61 0.72
N LEU A 190 -1.76 3.17 -0.44
CA LEU A 190 -1.53 2.56 -1.75
C LEU A 190 -0.68 3.46 -2.63
N VAL A 191 0.22 2.88 -3.41
CA VAL A 191 0.70 3.51 -4.65
C VAL A 191 -0.09 2.94 -5.80
N LEU A 192 -0.72 3.79 -6.60
CA LEU A 192 -1.50 3.38 -7.77
C LEU A 192 -1.09 4.16 -9.02
N HIS A 193 -1.09 3.44 -10.15
CA HIS A 193 -0.98 4.05 -11.49
C HIS A 193 -2.34 4.34 -12.11
N GLU A 194 -3.32 3.46 -11.85
CA GLU A 194 -4.67 3.59 -12.37
C GLU A 194 -5.49 4.60 -11.57
N ILE A 195 -5.73 5.77 -12.18
CA ILE A 195 -6.42 6.90 -11.55
C ILE A 195 -7.85 6.50 -11.12
N ASN A 196 -8.54 5.72 -11.94
CA ASN A 196 -9.91 5.30 -11.66
C ASN A 196 -9.97 4.31 -10.49
N TYR A 197 -8.96 3.45 -10.28
CA TYR A 197 -8.88 2.67 -9.05
C TYR A 197 -8.72 3.57 -7.82
N ALA A 198 -7.89 4.61 -7.90
CA ALA A 198 -7.78 5.56 -6.80
C ALA A 198 -9.11 6.24 -6.51
N ALA A 199 -9.86 6.65 -7.54
CA ALA A 199 -11.16 7.28 -7.39
C ALA A 199 -12.23 6.36 -6.76
N PHE A 200 -12.26 5.09 -7.18
CA PHE A 200 -13.32 4.18 -6.74
C PHE A 200 -13.07 3.53 -5.38
N TYR A 201 -11.81 3.33 -4.99
CA TYR A 201 -11.45 2.54 -3.81
C TYR A 201 -10.80 3.32 -2.69
N SER A 202 -10.46 4.61 -2.88
CA SER A 202 -9.86 5.43 -1.84
C SER A 202 -10.86 6.35 -1.15
N ASP A 203 -10.51 6.80 0.05
CA ASP A 203 -11.16 7.91 0.75
C ASP A 203 -10.38 9.22 0.51
N TYR A 204 -9.04 9.12 0.44
CA TYR A 204 -8.13 10.24 0.23
C TYR A 204 -7.13 9.96 -0.88
N ILE A 205 -6.72 11.02 -1.57
CA ILE A 205 -5.70 10.95 -2.61
C ILE A 205 -4.60 11.98 -2.32
N CYS A 206 -3.35 11.54 -2.42
CA CYS A 206 -2.16 12.38 -2.39
C CYS A 206 -1.50 12.35 -3.77
N ALA A 207 -1.60 13.45 -4.50
CA ALA A 207 -1.08 13.56 -5.86
C ALA A 207 0.33 14.17 -5.87
N PHE A 208 1.28 13.43 -6.45
CA PHE A 208 2.69 13.80 -6.55
C PHE A 208 3.07 14.24 -7.95
N VAL A 209 3.88 15.31 -8.02
CA VAL A 209 4.52 15.79 -9.25
C VAL A 209 5.93 16.26 -8.91
N ASP A 210 6.93 15.78 -9.61
CA ASP A 210 8.33 16.20 -9.48
C ASP A 210 8.83 16.24 -8.01
N GLY A 211 8.52 15.19 -7.26
CA GLY A 211 8.94 15.04 -5.84
C GLY A 211 8.16 15.88 -4.83
N LYS A 212 7.11 16.57 -5.25
CA LYS A 212 6.27 17.43 -4.39
C LYS A 212 4.83 16.96 -4.38
N ILE A 213 4.11 17.27 -3.30
CA ILE A 213 2.65 17.12 -3.27
C ILE A 213 2.04 18.28 -4.06
N LYS A 214 1.32 17.94 -5.12
CA LYS A 214 0.55 18.89 -5.92
C LYS A 214 -0.81 19.16 -5.28
N LYS A 215 -1.46 18.11 -4.77
CA LYS A 215 -2.76 18.16 -4.10
C LYS A 215 -2.88 17.00 -3.12
N PHE A 216 -3.49 17.25 -1.97
CA PHE A 216 -3.94 16.23 -1.01
C PHE A 216 -5.36 16.59 -0.56
N GLY A 217 -6.25 15.60 -0.51
CA GLY A 217 -7.64 15.80 -0.11
C GLY A 217 -8.48 14.56 -0.30
N THR A 218 -9.79 14.71 -0.16
CA THR A 218 -10.75 13.63 -0.50
C THR A 218 -10.71 13.33 -2.00
N VAL A 219 -11.30 12.22 -2.40
CA VAL A 219 -11.39 11.85 -3.80
C VAL A 219 -12.02 12.98 -4.62
N GLU A 220 -13.12 13.55 -4.16
CA GLU A 220 -13.85 14.63 -4.85
C GLU A 220 -13.00 15.91 -5.01
N GLU A 221 -12.20 16.23 -3.99
CA GLU A 221 -11.32 17.42 -4.02
C GLU A 221 -10.12 17.28 -4.97
N VAL A 222 -9.67 16.05 -5.22
CA VAL A 222 -8.50 15.79 -6.05
C VAL A 222 -8.87 15.43 -7.49
N MET A 223 -9.93 14.64 -7.68
CA MET A 223 -10.36 14.08 -8.98
C MET A 223 -11.14 15.12 -9.81
N THR A 224 -10.56 16.29 -10.01
CA THR A 224 -11.12 17.33 -10.88
C THR A 224 -10.32 17.41 -12.18
N LYS A 225 -10.97 17.90 -13.25
CA LYS A 225 -10.35 18.10 -14.58
C LYS A 225 -9.07 18.92 -14.47
N GLU A 226 -9.13 20.04 -13.74
CA GLU A 226 -8.03 20.99 -13.57
C GLU A 226 -6.85 20.35 -12.83
N ASN A 227 -7.12 19.63 -11.72
CA ASN A 227 -6.07 18.98 -10.96
C ASN A 227 -5.39 17.86 -11.76
N LEU A 228 -6.18 17.00 -12.41
CA LEU A 228 -5.63 15.87 -13.19
C LEU A 228 -4.83 16.37 -14.40
N ALA A 229 -5.30 17.40 -15.10
CA ALA A 229 -4.54 18.01 -16.20
C ALA A 229 -3.20 18.58 -15.72
N GLN A 230 -3.15 19.21 -14.53
CA GLN A 230 -1.90 19.72 -13.96
C GLN A 230 -0.95 18.59 -13.50
N ILE A 231 -1.49 17.45 -13.04
CA ILE A 231 -0.68 16.31 -12.55
C ILE A 231 -0.10 15.53 -13.73
N TYR A 232 -0.92 15.21 -14.73
CA TYR A 232 -0.56 14.28 -15.80
C TYR A 232 -0.23 14.96 -17.15
N LYS A 233 -0.52 16.25 -17.28
CA LYS A 233 -0.30 17.06 -18.53
C LYS A 233 -1.09 16.50 -19.73
N VAL A 234 -2.27 15.99 -19.46
CA VAL A 234 -3.22 15.45 -20.45
C VAL A 234 -4.60 16.06 -20.14
N ASP A 235 -5.42 16.24 -21.15
CA ASP A 235 -6.80 16.68 -20.95
C ASP A 235 -7.65 15.54 -20.40
N PHE A 236 -8.50 15.87 -19.43
CA PHE A 236 -9.40 14.93 -18.79
C PHE A 236 -10.85 15.40 -18.92
N GLU A 237 -11.75 14.44 -19.08
CA GLU A 237 -13.17 14.62 -18.79
C GLU A 237 -13.52 13.82 -17.53
N ILE A 238 -14.35 14.39 -16.68
CA ILE A 238 -14.80 13.73 -15.44
C ILE A 238 -16.30 13.45 -15.58
N MET A 239 -16.64 12.18 -15.46
CA MET A 239 -18.03 11.71 -15.35
C MET A 239 -18.28 11.20 -13.94
N GLU A 240 -19.53 11.26 -13.50
CA GLU A 240 -19.93 10.67 -12.24
C GLU A 240 -20.63 9.33 -12.50
N ILE A 241 -20.16 8.26 -11.86
CA ILE A 241 -20.80 6.94 -11.89
C ILE A 241 -20.99 6.47 -10.45
N GLU A 242 -22.23 6.20 -10.06
CA GLU A 242 -22.59 5.76 -8.70
C GLU A 242 -22.05 6.69 -7.60
N GLY A 243 -22.07 8.00 -7.84
CA GLY A 243 -21.57 9.01 -6.90
C GLY A 243 -20.03 9.10 -6.82
N LYS A 244 -19.30 8.48 -7.76
CA LYS A 244 -17.83 8.50 -7.80
C LYS A 244 -17.33 9.09 -9.12
N PRO A 245 -16.24 9.88 -9.10
CA PRO A 245 -15.68 10.45 -10.31
C PRO A 245 -14.95 9.38 -11.12
N LEU A 246 -15.32 9.27 -12.40
CA LEU A 246 -14.61 8.50 -13.42
C LEU A 246 -13.86 9.45 -14.31
N SER A 247 -12.54 9.29 -14.42
CA SER A 247 -11.71 10.07 -15.32
C SER A 247 -11.59 9.39 -16.69
N ILE A 248 -11.85 10.16 -17.75
CA ILE A 248 -11.69 9.76 -19.15
C ILE A 248 -10.58 10.62 -19.74
N TYR A 249 -9.63 10.00 -20.44
CA TYR A 249 -8.50 10.65 -21.11
C TYR A 249 -8.15 9.89 -22.39
N TYR A 250 -7.68 10.60 -23.42
CA TYR A 250 -7.33 10.08 -24.74
C TYR A 250 -6.20 10.91 -25.39
#